data_4060e351573ac8ef7049fb70f35c7eb6
#
_entry.id   4060e351573ac8ef7049fb70f35c7eb6
#
_cell.length_a   1.000
_cell.length_b   1.000
_cell.length_c   1.000
_cell.angle_alpha   90.00
_cell.angle_beta   90.00
_cell.angle_gamma   90.00
#
_symmetry.space_group_name_H-M   'P 1'
#
loop_
_entity.id
_entity.type
_entity.pdbx_description
1 polymer ?
#
loop_
_entity_poly.entity_id
_entity_poly.type
_entity_poly.pdbx_seq_one_letter_code
_entity_poly.pdbx_strand_id
1 'polypeptide(L)'
;VPNLYDVFYKISGGSSGGTLVQNAFAWVMMPVMKKLVRRYEPDLVLCTHPFPEGAASLLRRRHEEHYRLATVMTDYSLHQIWLYPAVDRYYMATEEMRMGMIGHGFSVNTLRVSGIPVAGTLKEMTDKAAVRHAMAIPEGQPAVLLMGGGLGLGGIESNLRDLEKIEKRLTILVVAGRNQRLMERVQDMAYASHHQVLVWGYTDQVHFLMRAADLLITKPGALTMSEAFVLGLPMLLHDPIPGPETENAIYATQHGAAVWLHPREDLAQSVETLLCGDALSEMSRAARGCARPDAAAAIAEDLKTLLSRRS
;
A
#
# COMPACT_ATOMS: atom_id res chain seq x y z
N VAL A 1 -4.66 14.97 11.02
CA VAL A 1 -4.99 14.71 12.43
C VAL A 1 -4.73 13.23 12.72
N PRO A 2 -3.45 12.79 12.82
CA PRO A 2 -3.09 11.38 12.99
C PRO A 2 -3.71 10.75 14.24
N ASN A 3 -3.75 11.48 15.35
CA ASN A 3 -4.25 10.99 16.63
C ASN A 3 -5.75 10.60 16.63
N LEU A 4 -6.57 11.25 15.79
CA LEU A 4 -8.00 10.93 15.71
C LEU A 4 -8.22 9.59 14.99
N TYR A 5 -7.42 9.30 13.96
CA TYR A 5 -7.49 8.05 13.22
C TYR A 5 -7.02 6.85 14.06
N ASP A 6 -5.94 7.03 14.85
CA ASP A 6 -5.43 6.00 15.78
C ASP A 6 -6.44 5.66 16.87
N VAL A 7 -7.04 6.69 17.50
CA VAL A 7 -8.11 6.50 18.49
C VAL A 7 -9.31 5.78 17.86
N PHE A 8 -9.68 6.19 16.65
CA PHE A 8 -10.75 5.57 15.88
C PHE A 8 -10.45 4.09 15.57
N TYR A 9 -9.25 3.78 15.08
CA TYR A 9 -8.84 2.43 14.75
C TYR A 9 -8.81 1.52 15.99
N LYS A 10 -8.29 1.99 17.12
CA LYS A 10 -8.28 1.25 18.40
C LYS A 10 -9.68 1.01 18.96
N ILE A 11 -10.57 2.00 18.88
CA ILE A 11 -11.96 1.86 19.32
C ILE A 11 -12.73 0.89 18.42
N SER A 12 -12.47 0.91 17.11
CA SER A 12 -13.11 0.03 16.15
C SER A 12 -12.56 -1.41 16.15
N GLY A 13 -11.43 -1.68 16.80
CA GLY A 13 -10.85 -3.03 16.97
C GLY A 13 -11.48 -3.87 18.10
N GLY A 14 -12.28 -3.26 19.00
CA GLY A 14 -13.00 -3.96 20.08
C GLY A 14 -14.37 -4.48 19.63
N SER A 15 -14.75 -5.71 20.07
CA SER A 15 -15.95 -6.43 19.59
C SER A 15 -17.29 -5.70 19.73
N SER A 16 -17.44 -4.78 20.68
CA SER A 16 -18.70 -4.03 20.89
C SER A 16 -18.62 -2.58 20.38
N GLY A 17 -17.47 -1.91 20.51
CA GLY A 17 -17.26 -0.54 20.05
C GLY A 17 -17.11 -0.45 18.54
N GLY A 18 -16.46 -1.45 17.92
CA GLY A 18 -16.21 -1.51 16.49
C GLY A 18 -17.47 -1.53 15.66
N THR A 19 -18.46 -2.31 16.05
CA THR A 19 -19.76 -2.43 15.34
C THR A 19 -20.57 -1.12 15.39
N LEU A 20 -20.54 -0.41 16.52
CA LEU A 20 -21.25 0.89 16.64
C LEU A 20 -20.62 1.95 15.73
N VAL A 21 -19.32 2.06 15.74
CA VAL A 21 -18.57 3.01 14.92
C VAL A 21 -18.73 2.68 13.44
N GLN A 22 -18.59 1.41 13.06
CA GLN A 22 -18.82 0.89 11.72
C GLN A 22 -20.20 1.27 11.21
N ASN A 23 -21.25 1.02 11.99
CA ASN A 23 -22.62 1.38 11.64
C ASN A 23 -22.82 2.90 11.52
N ALA A 24 -22.24 3.70 12.41
CA ALA A 24 -22.37 5.16 12.38
C ALA A 24 -21.82 5.73 11.06
N PHE A 25 -20.65 5.29 10.61
CA PHE A 25 -20.09 5.72 9.31
C PHE A 25 -20.92 5.25 8.12
N ALA A 26 -21.41 4.01 8.14
CA ALA A 26 -22.31 3.51 7.11
C ALA A 26 -23.57 4.38 7.01
N TRP A 27 -24.14 4.79 8.13
CA TRP A 27 -25.31 5.68 8.19
C TRP A 27 -25.02 7.07 7.62
N VAL A 28 -23.91 7.70 7.99
CA VAL A 28 -23.52 9.02 7.49
C VAL A 28 -23.28 9.03 5.99
N MET A 29 -22.66 7.96 5.46
CA MET A 29 -22.37 7.83 4.03
C MET A 29 -23.57 7.33 3.19
N MET A 30 -24.57 6.75 3.82
CA MET A 30 -25.72 6.13 3.14
C MET A 30 -26.46 7.08 2.19
N PRO A 31 -26.80 8.34 2.53
CA PRO A 31 -27.51 9.24 1.62
C PRO A 31 -26.72 9.53 0.34
N VAL A 32 -25.40 9.67 0.46
CA VAL A 32 -24.51 9.88 -0.69
C VAL A 32 -24.48 8.63 -1.57
N MET A 33 -24.30 7.46 -0.97
CA MET A 33 -24.31 6.18 -1.69
C MET A 33 -25.65 5.94 -2.41
N LYS A 34 -26.77 6.20 -1.74
CA LYS A 34 -28.10 6.08 -2.33
C LYS A 34 -28.28 6.99 -3.56
N LYS A 35 -27.80 8.23 -3.48
CA LYS A 35 -27.83 9.16 -4.61
C LYS A 35 -26.98 8.66 -5.78
N LEU A 36 -25.79 8.10 -5.51
CA LEU A 36 -24.91 7.55 -6.54
C LEU A 36 -25.54 6.33 -7.22
N VAL A 37 -26.02 5.37 -6.43
CA VAL A 37 -26.67 4.15 -6.93
C VAL A 37 -27.87 4.47 -7.81
N ARG A 38 -28.74 5.39 -7.38
CA ARG A 38 -29.91 5.82 -8.17
C ARG A 38 -29.56 6.60 -9.42
N ARG A 39 -28.43 7.32 -9.40
CA ARG A 39 -27.96 8.08 -10.57
C ARG A 39 -27.38 7.18 -11.65
N TYR A 40 -26.63 6.15 -11.25
CA TYR A 40 -25.85 5.30 -12.17
C TYR A 40 -26.49 3.95 -12.41
N GLU A 41 -27.48 3.54 -11.61
CA GLU A 41 -28.19 2.24 -11.68
C GLU A 41 -27.23 1.05 -11.94
N PRO A 42 -26.18 0.89 -11.10
CA PRO A 42 -25.12 -0.08 -11.38
C PRO A 42 -25.62 -1.51 -11.19
N ASP A 43 -25.15 -2.43 -12.04
CA ASP A 43 -25.28 -3.87 -11.81
C ASP A 43 -24.36 -4.35 -10.69
N LEU A 44 -23.22 -3.67 -10.52
CA LEU A 44 -22.18 -3.99 -9.53
C LEU A 44 -21.64 -2.71 -8.90
N VAL A 45 -21.52 -2.73 -7.58
CA VAL A 45 -20.75 -1.75 -6.80
C VAL A 45 -19.49 -2.44 -6.30
N LEU A 46 -18.32 -1.92 -6.70
CA LEU A 46 -17.02 -2.39 -6.21
C LEU A 46 -16.44 -1.33 -5.26
N CYS A 47 -16.23 -1.72 -4.01
CA CYS A 47 -15.64 -0.86 -2.99
C CYS A 47 -14.17 -1.20 -2.75
N THR A 48 -13.34 -0.17 -2.60
CA THR A 48 -11.93 -0.31 -2.21
C THR A 48 -11.63 0.39 -0.89
N HIS A 49 -12.69 0.73 -0.13
CA HIS A 49 -12.60 1.37 1.16
C HIS A 49 -13.81 0.96 2.03
N PRO A 50 -13.63 0.72 3.34
CA PRO A 50 -14.70 0.19 4.21
C PRO A 50 -15.90 1.13 4.40
N PHE A 51 -15.73 2.45 4.31
CA PHE A 51 -16.83 3.39 4.54
C PHE A 51 -17.91 3.34 3.43
N PRO A 52 -17.57 3.47 2.13
CA PRO A 52 -18.56 3.27 1.07
C PRO A 52 -19.11 1.84 1.05
N GLU A 53 -18.31 0.83 1.37
CA GLU A 53 -18.75 -0.56 1.50
C GLU A 53 -19.88 -0.69 2.53
N GLY A 54 -19.68 -0.14 3.72
CA GLY A 54 -20.69 -0.14 4.78
C GLY A 54 -22.00 0.50 4.35
N ALA A 55 -21.93 1.66 3.69
CA ALA A 55 -23.12 2.33 3.18
C ALA A 55 -23.85 1.51 2.11
N ALA A 56 -23.12 0.90 1.17
CA ALA A 56 -23.67 0.02 0.15
C ALA A 56 -24.29 -1.25 0.74
N SER A 57 -23.60 -1.89 1.70
CA SER A 57 -24.11 -3.06 2.42
C SER A 57 -25.42 -2.74 3.17
N LEU A 58 -25.50 -1.58 3.80
CA LEU A 58 -26.69 -1.15 4.53
C LEU A 58 -27.88 -0.92 3.60
N LEU A 59 -27.70 -0.30 2.43
CA LEU A 59 -28.75 -0.09 1.42
C LEU A 59 -29.30 -1.44 0.93
N ARG A 60 -28.45 -2.42 0.64
CA ARG A 60 -28.87 -3.77 0.22
C ARG A 60 -29.69 -4.47 1.31
N ARG A 61 -29.24 -4.41 2.57
CA ARG A 61 -29.96 -5.05 3.70
C ARG A 61 -31.35 -4.48 3.91
N ARG A 62 -31.59 -3.25 3.50
CA ARG A 62 -32.90 -2.60 3.58
C ARG A 62 -33.78 -2.90 2.37
N HIS A 63 -33.28 -3.70 1.41
CA HIS A 63 -33.95 -3.97 0.13
C HIS A 63 -34.32 -2.69 -0.64
N GLU A 64 -33.57 -1.62 -0.44
CA GLU A 64 -33.83 -0.34 -1.11
C GLU A 64 -33.22 -0.30 -2.51
N GLU A 65 -32.22 -1.16 -2.79
CA GLU A 65 -31.49 -1.16 -4.06
C GLU A 65 -31.00 -2.58 -4.43
N HIS A 66 -30.92 -2.85 -5.72
CA HIS A 66 -30.59 -4.18 -6.29
C HIS A 66 -29.33 -4.10 -7.16
N TYR A 67 -28.18 -4.39 -6.58
CA TYR A 67 -26.89 -4.53 -7.27
C TYR A 67 -26.08 -5.64 -6.62
N ARG A 68 -25.05 -6.14 -7.30
CA ARG A 68 -24.02 -6.96 -6.66
C ARG A 68 -23.07 -6.06 -5.90
N LEU A 69 -22.61 -6.50 -4.74
CA LEU A 69 -21.63 -5.75 -3.94
C LEU A 69 -20.35 -6.58 -3.79
N ALA A 70 -19.24 -6.01 -4.21
CA ALA A 70 -17.92 -6.59 -4.02
C ALA A 70 -16.99 -5.61 -3.34
N THR A 71 -16.02 -6.14 -2.59
CA THR A 71 -15.02 -5.35 -1.86
C THR A 71 -13.63 -5.88 -2.14
N VAL A 72 -12.71 -4.97 -2.45
CA VAL A 72 -11.26 -5.22 -2.46
C VAL A 72 -10.66 -4.59 -1.21
N MET A 73 -10.18 -5.43 -0.31
CA MET A 73 -9.45 -4.98 0.86
C MET A 73 -8.05 -4.50 0.46
N THR A 74 -7.69 -3.29 0.85
CA THR A 74 -6.45 -2.63 0.44
C THR A 74 -5.43 -2.53 1.57
N ASP A 75 -5.45 -3.50 2.48
CA ASP A 75 -4.51 -3.67 3.59
C ASP A 75 -4.04 -5.14 3.65
N TYR A 76 -2.95 -5.39 4.40
CA TYR A 76 -2.40 -6.74 4.62
C TYR A 76 -2.87 -7.36 5.93
N SER A 77 -3.81 -6.71 6.62
CA SER A 77 -4.42 -7.22 7.84
C SER A 77 -5.94 -7.15 7.77
N LEU A 78 -6.58 -8.05 8.51
CA LEU A 78 -8.02 -8.06 8.65
C LEU A 78 -8.44 -7.17 9.82
N HIS A 79 -9.17 -6.11 9.50
CA HIS A 79 -9.77 -5.24 10.51
C HIS A 79 -11.30 -5.31 10.48
N GLN A 80 -11.95 -5.23 11.63
CA GLN A 80 -13.40 -5.37 11.78
C GLN A 80 -14.21 -4.39 10.91
N ILE A 81 -13.66 -3.21 10.59
CA ILE A 81 -14.34 -2.21 9.74
C ILE A 81 -14.64 -2.69 8.32
N TRP A 82 -13.99 -3.77 7.85
CA TRP A 82 -14.25 -4.40 6.56
C TRP A 82 -15.33 -5.50 6.61
N LEU A 83 -15.86 -5.86 7.78
CA LEU A 83 -16.70 -7.03 7.93
C LEU A 83 -18.18 -6.67 7.81
N TYR A 84 -18.72 -6.66 6.59
CA TYR A 84 -20.12 -6.39 6.31
C TYR A 84 -20.83 -7.62 5.70
N PRO A 85 -21.97 -8.06 6.25
CA PRO A 85 -22.58 -9.35 5.87
C PRO A 85 -23.25 -9.36 4.49
N ALA A 86 -23.57 -8.20 3.91
CA ALA A 86 -24.30 -8.12 2.63
C ALA A 86 -23.38 -7.92 1.42
N VAL A 87 -22.15 -8.42 1.47
CA VAL A 87 -21.17 -8.39 0.38
C VAL A 87 -21.17 -9.74 -0.32
N ASP A 88 -21.31 -9.76 -1.65
CA ASP A 88 -21.34 -11.00 -2.45
C ASP A 88 -19.93 -11.55 -2.67
N ARG A 89 -18.91 -10.67 -2.70
CA ARG A 89 -17.53 -11.05 -2.96
C ARG A 89 -16.54 -10.16 -2.22
N TYR A 90 -15.62 -10.80 -1.50
CA TYR A 90 -14.48 -10.17 -0.88
C TYR A 90 -13.19 -10.60 -1.59
N TYR A 91 -12.35 -9.63 -1.92
CA TYR A 91 -11.00 -9.82 -2.43
C TYR A 91 -10.01 -9.32 -1.39
N MET A 92 -9.07 -10.15 -1.01
CA MET A 92 -8.11 -9.87 0.07
C MET A 92 -6.69 -10.19 -0.33
N ALA A 93 -5.74 -9.63 0.40
CA ALA A 93 -4.32 -9.72 0.10
C ALA A 93 -3.77 -11.12 0.36
N THR A 94 -4.18 -11.76 1.47
CA THR A 94 -3.52 -12.95 2.01
C THR A 94 -4.48 -14.06 2.41
N GLU A 95 -3.96 -15.27 2.53
CA GLU A 95 -4.72 -16.44 3.00
C GLU A 95 -5.07 -16.31 4.50
N GLU A 96 -4.20 -15.67 5.29
CA GLU A 96 -4.45 -15.40 6.71
C GLU A 96 -5.70 -14.53 6.89
N MET A 97 -5.88 -13.50 6.04
CA MET A 97 -7.10 -12.68 6.04
C MET A 97 -8.33 -13.52 5.70
N ARG A 98 -8.22 -14.43 4.72
CA ARG A 98 -9.32 -15.34 4.35
C ARG A 98 -9.70 -16.24 5.51
N MET A 99 -8.72 -16.84 6.18
CA MET A 99 -8.97 -17.69 7.35
C MET A 99 -9.58 -16.89 8.51
N GLY A 100 -9.11 -15.66 8.72
CA GLY A 100 -9.71 -14.74 9.70
C GLY A 100 -11.20 -14.47 9.39
N MET A 101 -11.55 -14.18 8.13
CA MET A 101 -12.96 -13.97 7.75
C MET A 101 -13.82 -15.23 7.94
N ILE A 102 -13.30 -16.41 7.64
CA ILE A 102 -13.99 -17.68 7.93
C ILE A 102 -14.24 -17.81 9.43
N GLY A 103 -13.25 -17.48 10.26
CA GLY A 103 -13.40 -17.44 11.73
C GLY A 103 -14.48 -16.46 12.21
N HIS A 104 -14.74 -15.39 11.47
CA HIS A 104 -15.85 -14.46 11.70
C HIS A 104 -17.19 -14.91 11.10
N GLY A 105 -17.28 -16.14 10.54
CA GLY A 105 -18.52 -16.73 10.04
C GLY A 105 -18.86 -16.37 8.58
N PHE A 106 -17.93 -15.78 7.82
CA PHE A 106 -18.13 -15.52 6.39
C PHE A 106 -18.01 -16.80 5.57
N SER A 107 -18.86 -16.93 4.56
CA SER A 107 -18.85 -18.10 3.68
C SER A 107 -17.62 -18.14 2.79
N VAL A 108 -16.95 -19.30 2.72
CA VAL A 108 -15.80 -19.55 1.84
C VAL A 108 -16.10 -19.18 0.39
N ASN A 109 -17.35 -19.37 -0.06
CA ASN A 109 -17.77 -19.07 -1.42
C ASN A 109 -17.73 -17.57 -1.77
N THR A 110 -17.75 -16.69 -0.77
CA THR A 110 -17.70 -15.24 -0.96
C THR A 110 -16.26 -14.68 -0.91
N LEU A 111 -15.29 -15.49 -0.52
CA LEU A 111 -13.92 -15.04 -0.23
C LEU A 111 -12.94 -15.45 -1.33
N ARG A 112 -12.11 -14.50 -1.77
CA ARG A 112 -11.04 -14.71 -2.77
C ARG A 112 -9.73 -14.09 -2.30
N VAL A 113 -8.66 -14.84 -2.35
CA VAL A 113 -7.29 -14.31 -2.16
C VAL A 113 -6.77 -13.91 -3.54
N SER A 114 -6.83 -12.64 -3.84
CA SER A 114 -6.40 -12.06 -5.12
C SER A 114 -5.09 -11.30 -5.03
N GLY A 115 -4.73 -10.84 -3.84
CA GLY A 115 -3.77 -9.76 -3.67
C GLY A 115 -4.41 -8.38 -3.82
N ILE A 116 -3.65 -7.35 -3.52
CA ILE A 116 -4.04 -5.95 -3.73
C ILE A 116 -3.73 -5.58 -5.19
N PRO A 117 -4.70 -5.05 -5.95
CA PRO A 117 -4.49 -4.72 -7.36
C PRO A 117 -3.51 -3.56 -7.52
N VAL A 118 -2.55 -3.76 -8.40
CA VAL A 118 -1.58 -2.76 -8.86
C VAL A 118 -1.65 -2.60 -10.37
N ALA A 119 -0.98 -1.59 -10.92
CA ALA A 119 -0.96 -1.37 -12.35
C ALA A 119 -0.37 -2.58 -13.11
N GLY A 120 -1.10 -3.10 -14.10
CA GLY A 120 -0.67 -4.27 -14.89
C GLY A 120 0.64 -4.05 -15.64
N THR A 121 0.95 -2.82 -15.98
CA THR A 121 2.20 -2.41 -16.63
C THR A 121 3.45 -2.68 -15.81
N LEU A 122 3.33 -2.86 -14.47
CA LEU A 122 4.47 -3.23 -13.62
C LEU A 122 5.14 -4.55 -14.01
N LYS A 123 4.39 -5.51 -14.54
CA LYS A 123 4.93 -6.78 -15.03
C LYS A 123 5.82 -6.63 -16.27
N GLU A 124 5.44 -5.68 -17.14
CA GLU A 124 6.04 -5.46 -18.44
C GLU A 124 7.12 -4.38 -18.40
N MET A 125 7.48 -3.92 -17.20
CA MET A 125 8.44 -2.84 -17.06
C MET A 125 9.79 -3.20 -17.65
N THR A 126 10.35 -2.22 -18.35
CA THR A 126 11.69 -2.22 -18.93
C THR A 126 12.73 -2.78 -17.95
N ASP A 127 13.75 -3.41 -18.46
CA ASP A 127 14.87 -3.92 -17.68
C ASP A 127 15.49 -2.84 -16.76
N LYS A 128 15.86 -3.22 -15.56
CA LYS A 128 16.45 -2.35 -14.53
C LYS A 128 17.66 -1.59 -15.06
N ALA A 129 18.54 -2.26 -15.83
CA ALA A 129 19.74 -1.65 -16.36
C ALA A 129 19.40 -0.52 -17.35
N ALA A 130 18.41 -0.71 -18.23
CA ALA A 130 17.97 0.30 -19.17
C ALA A 130 17.36 1.53 -18.45
N VAL A 131 16.56 1.31 -17.40
CA VAL A 131 16.00 2.42 -16.60
C VAL A 131 17.10 3.20 -15.88
N ARG A 132 18.07 2.51 -15.27
CA ARG A 132 19.22 3.14 -14.60
C ARG A 132 20.06 3.96 -15.57
N HIS A 133 20.33 3.42 -16.75
CA HIS A 133 21.07 4.14 -17.80
C HIS A 133 20.35 5.42 -18.22
N ALA A 134 19.03 5.37 -18.44
CA ALA A 134 18.21 6.55 -18.80
C ALA A 134 18.22 7.63 -17.69
N MET A 135 18.42 7.23 -16.42
CA MET A 135 18.53 8.15 -15.28
C MET A 135 19.98 8.57 -14.97
N ALA A 136 20.95 8.19 -15.79
CA ALA A 136 22.38 8.43 -15.55
C ALA A 136 22.85 7.93 -14.18
N ILE A 137 22.32 6.81 -13.70
CA ILE A 137 22.76 6.14 -12.47
C ILE A 137 24.01 5.31 -12.80
N PRO A 138 25.16 5.58 -12.15
CA PRO A 138 26.39 4.87 -12.45
C PRO A 138 26.27 3.37 -12.23
N GLU A 139 26.93 2.59 -13.07
CA GLU A 139 26.99 1.14 -12.91
C GLU A 139 27.64 0.75 -11.58
N GLY A 140 27.07 -0.22 -10.89
CA GLY A 140 27.55 -0.67 -9.58
C GLY A 140 27.32 0.30 -8.41
N GLN A 141 26.81 1.52 -8.65
CA GLN A 141 26.46 2.45 -7.57
C GLN A 141 25.09 2.07 -6.99
N PRO A 142 24.97 1.82 -5.67
CA PRO A 142 23.67 1.53 -5.07
C PRO A 142 22.69 2.69 -5.24
N ALA A 143 21.42 2.38 -5.55
CA ALA A 143 20.36 3.36 -5.69
C ALA A 143 19.29 3.14 -4.61
N VAL A 144 19.03 4.18 -3.82
CA VAL A 144 18.04 4.18 -2.74
C VAL A 144 16.90 5.12 -3.13
N LEU A 145 15.66 4.62 -3.13
CA LEU A 145 14.48 5.45 -3.34
C LEU A 145 13.89 5.87 -1.99
N LEU A 146 13.77 7.17 -1.79
CA LEU A 146 13.19 7.78 -0.60
C LEU A 146 11.87 8.44 -0.94
N MET A 147 10.76 7.97 -0.34
CA MET A 147 9.44 8.54 -0.59
C MET A 147 8.53 8.48 0.65
N GLY A 148 7.76 9.56 0.86
CA GLY A 148 6.85 9.72 2.01
C GLY A 148 5.36 9.68 1.63
N GLY A 149 5.02 9.08 0.49
CA GLY A 149 3.67 9.09 -0.06
C GLY A 149 3.27 10.42 -0.71
N GLY A 150 2.05 10.51 -1.24
CA GLY A 150 1.59 11.65 -2.05
C GLY A 150 1.57 13.01 -1.35
N LEU A 151 1.59 13.05 -0.03
CA LEU A 151 1.63 14.27 0.77
C LEU A 151 3.05 14.65 1.23
N GLY A 152 4.07 13.85 0.89
CA GLY A 152 5.45 14.09 1.34
C GLY A 152 5.62 13.99 2.86
N LEU A 153 4.83 13.14 3.51
CA LEU A 153 4.96 12.85 4.94
C LEU A 153 6.05 11.79 5.16
N GLY A 154 6.60 11.69 6.36
CA GLY A 154 7.54 10.61 6.70
C GLY A 154 9.01 11.03 6.71
N GLY A 155 9.31 12.25 7.18
CA GLY A 155 10.67 12.62 7.56
C GLY A 155 11.70 12.61 6.42
N ILE A 156 11.30 12.90 5.17
CA ILE A 156 12.21 12.85 4.00
C ILE A 156 13.50 13.65 4.24
N GLU A 157 13.41 14.85 4.83
CA GLU A 157 14.59 15.68 5.12
C GLU A 157 15.50 15.05 6.18
N SER A 158 14.91 14.46 7.24
CA SER A 158 15.70 13.78 8.27
C SER A 158 16.38 12.54 7.70
N ASN A 159 15.64 11.75 6.93
CA ASN A 159 16.18 10.55 6.29
C ASN A 159 17.29 10.88 5.29
N LEU A 160 17.14 11.97 4.52
CA LEU A 160 18.21 12.42 3.61
C LEU A 160 19.46 12.87 4.39
N ARG A 161 19.30 13.59 5.52
CA ARG A 161 20.45 13.94 6.40
C ARG A 161 21.12 12.72 7.01
N ASP A 162 20.35 11.69 7.33
CA ASP A 162 20.91 10.45 7.86
C ASP A 162 21.69 9.70 6.77
N LEU A 163 21.18 9.64 5.54
CA LEU A 163 21.89 9.06 4.40
C LEU A 163 23.22 9.77 4.09
N GLU A 164 23.34 11.09 4.33
CA GLU A 164 24.59 11.83 4.19
C GLU A 164 25.74 11.34 5.10
N LYS A 165 25.43 10.56 6.14
CA LYS A 165 26.45 9.97 7.02
C LYS A 165 27.15 8.76 6.38
N ILE A 166 26.59 8.20 5.31
CA ILE A 166 27.12 7.02 4.62
C ILE A 166 28.27 7.44 3.72
N GLU A 167 29.47 6.95 3.97
CA GLU A 167 30.66 7.30 3.18
C GLU A 167 30.60 6.76 1.75
N LYS A 168 30.04 5.55 1.58
CA LYS A 168 29.88 4.93 0.25
C LYS A 168 28.94 5.75 -0.60
N ARG A 169 29.39 6.17 -1.78
CA ARG A 169 28.57 6.98 -2.69
C ARG A 169 27.32 6.24 -3.14
N LEU A 170 26.18 6.88 -2.99
CA LEU A 170 24.86 6.39 -3.37
C LEU A 170 24.27 7.25 -4.49
N THR A 171 23.30 6.68 -5.22
CA THR A 171 22.29 7.46 -5.92
C THR A 171 21.03 7.48 -5.04
N ILE A 172 20.58 8.65 -4.64
CA ILE A 172 19.37 8.83 -3.83
C ILE A 172 18.29 9.45 -4.71
N LEU A 173 17.22 8.66 -4.95
CA LEU A 173 16.05 9.09 -5.71
C LEU A 173 15.03 9.59 -4.69
N VAL A 174 14.61 10.85 -4.75
CA VAL A 174 13.70 11.43 -3.76
C VAL A 174 12.39 11.84 -4.41
N VAL A 175 11.26 11.38 -3.87
CA VAL A 175 9.93 11.81 -4.27
C VAL A 175 9.28 12.62 -3.14
N ALA A 176 9.26 13.94 -3.29
CA ALA A 176 8.71 14.88 -2.32
C ALA A 176 7.16 15.00 -2.38
N GLY A 177 6.53 14.39 -3.38
CA GLY A 177 5.09 14.44 -3.58
C GLY A 177 4.59 15.85 -3.91
N ARG A 178 3.40 16.20 -3.42
CA ARG A 178 2.76 17.51 -3.68
C ARG A 178 3.23 18.63 -2.75
N ASN A 179 4.23 18.36 -1.90
CA ASN A 179 4.74 19.33 -0.94
C ASN A 179 5.86 20.17 -1.56
N GLN A 180 5.49 21.30 -2.17
CA GLN A 180 6.42 22.21 -2.85
C GLN A 180 7.54 22.72 -1.93
N ARG A 181 7.20 23.08 -0.68
CA ARG A 181 8.19 23.56 0.30
C ARG A 181 9.22 22.48 0.67
N LEU A 182 8.76 21.23 0.77
CA LEU A 182 9.63 20.09 0.99
C LEU A 182 10.56 19.89 -0.22
N MET A 183 10.02 19.98 -1.43
CA MET A 183 10.78 19.83 -2.66
C MET A 183 11.92 20.86 -2.74
N GLU A 184 11.67 22.13 -2.46
CA GLU A 184 12.67 23.20 -2.46
C GLU A 184 13.80 22.90 -1.46
N ARG A 185 13.46 22.56 -0.20
CA ARG A 185 14.46 22.23 0.82
C ARG A 185 15.30 20.99 0.47
N VAL A 186 14.66 19.97 -0.11
CA VAL A 186 15.37 18.76 -0.54
C VAL A 186 16.29 19.06 -1.73
N GLN A 187 15.91 19.96 -2.63
CA GLN A 187 16.77 20.40 -3.73
C GLN A 187 18.02 21.15 -3.21
N ASP A 188 17.87 22.01 -2.20
CA ASP A 188 19.02 22.68 -1.56
C ASP A 188 19.95 21.65 -0.90
N MET A 189 19.41 20.65 -0.23
CA MET A 189 20.20 19.56 0.35
C MET A 189 20.90 18.74 -0.73
N ALA A 190 20.22 18.44 -1.83
CA ALA A 190 20.76 17.68 -2.97
C ALA A 190 21.98 18.38 -3.59
N TYR A 191 21.96 19.72 -3.68
CA TYR A 191 23.07 20.49 -4.20
C TYR A 191 24.34 20.40 -3.33
N ALA A 192 24.17 20.28 -2.01
CA ALA A 192 25.27 20.19 -1.04
C ALA A 192 25.74 18.75 -0.79
N SER A 193 25.04 17.76 -1.30
CA SER A 193 25.29 16.33 -1.05
C SER A 193 26.54 15.81 -1.77
N HIS A 194 27.28 14.91 -1.09
CA HIS A 194 28.34 14.14 -1.76
C HIS A 194 27.79 12.93 -2.54
N HIS A 195 26.55 12.56 -2.31
CA HIS A 195 25.82 11.57 -3.10
C HIS A 195 25.29 12.17 -4.41
N GLN A 196 24.86 11.30 -5.33
CA GLN A 196 24.03 11.72 -6.46
C GLN A 196 22.57 11.76 -6.02
N VAL A 197 22.02 12.94 -5.78
CA VAL A 197 20.61 13.09 -5.36
C VAL A 197 19.77 13.63 -6.50
N LEU A 198 18.73 12.87 -6.88
CA LEU A 198 17.77 13.21 -7.93
C LEU A 198 16.41 13.43 -7.29
N VAL A 199 15.80 14.59 -7.49
CA VAL A 199 14.59 15.02 -6.77
C VAL A 199 13.41 15.19 -7.72
N TRP A 200 12.29 14.56 -7.37
CA TRP A 200 10.99 14.73 -8.03
C TRP A 200 9.96 15.29 -7.05
N GLY A 201 9.08 16.13 -7.55
CA GLY A 201 7.82 16.46 -6.89
C GLY A 201 6.80 15.32 -7.01
N TYR A 202 5.53 15.66 -7.22
CA TYR A 202 4.52 14.68 -7.60
C TYR A 202 4.82 14.17 -9.02
N THR A 203 4.90 12.86 -9.17
CA THR A 203 5.17 12.21 -10.46
C THR A 203 4.31 10.96 -10.64
N ASP A 204 3.90 10.67 -11.85
CA ASP A 204 3.27 9.42 -12.29
C ASP A 204 4.30 8.34 -12.67
N GLN A 205 5.59 8.71 -12.68
CA GLN A 205 6.70 7.83 -13.03
C GLN A 205 7.32 7.09 -11.83
N VAL A 206 6.63 7.03 -10.68
CA VAL A 206 7.13 6.38 -9.46
C VAL A 206 7.60 4.94 -9.73
N HIS A 207 6.91 4.21 -10.57
CA HIS A 207 7.26 2.83 -10.90
C HIS A 207 8.63 2.69 -11.58
N PHE A 208 9.03 3.67 -12.42
CA PHE A 208 10.38 3.70 -12.99
C PHE A 208 11.44 3.95 -11.92
N LEU A 209 11.16 4.83 -10.97
CA LEU A 209 12.05 5.09 -9.84
C LEU A 209 12.20 3.85 -8.97
N MET A 210 11.10 3.17 -8.67
CA MET A 210 11.11 1.89 -7.94
C MET A 210 11.90 0.81 -8.70
N ARG A 211 11.77 0.76 -10.03
CA ARG A 211 12.52 -0.20 -10.86
C ARG A 211 14.02 0.09 -10.86
N ALA A 212 14.43 1.36 -10.83
CA ALA A 212 15.85 1.76 -10.78
C ALA A 212 16.51 1.48 -9.43
N ALA A 213 15.74 1.52 -8.34
CA ALA A 213 16.22 1.40 -6.98
C ALA A 213 16.65 -0.03 -6.59
N ASP A 214 17.55 -0.11 -5.62
CA ASP A 214 17.97 -1.35 -4.95
C ASP A 214 17.28 -1.50 -3.58
N LEU A 215 16.90 -0.38 -2.96
CA LEU A 215 16.22 -0.30 -1.68
C LEU A 215 15.18 0.83 -1.72
N LEU A 216 14.01 0.58 -1.18
CA LEU A 216 12.95 1.57 -0.97
C LEU A 216 12.87 1.94 0.51
N ILE A 217 13.03 3.21 0.84
CA ILE A 217 12.79 3.76 2.19
C ILE A 217 11.45 4.50 2.15
N THR A 218 10.47 4.00 2.89
CA THR A 218 9.10 4.52 2.82
C THR A 218 8.28 4.16 4.05
N LYS A 219 7.12 4.78 4.16
CA LYS A 219 6.04 4.31 5.06
C LYS A 219 5.41 3.02 4.53
N PRO A 220 4.90 2.14 5.39
CA PRO A 220 4.32 0.85 5.00
C PRO A 220 2.89 0.97 4.45
N GLY A 221 2.69 1.83 3.45
CA GLY A 221 1.42 1.92 2.73
C GLY A 221 1.20 0.69 1.84
N ALA A 222 0.04 0.04 1.97
CA ALA A 222 -0.22 -1.26 1.35
C ALA A 222 -0.08 -1.25 -0.19
N LEU A 223 -0.50 -0.19 -0.88
CA LEU A 223 -0.34 -0.07 -2.33
C LEU A 223 1.14 0.02 -2.72
N THR A 224 1.91 0.88 -2.07
CA THR A 224 3.36 1.02 -2.31
C THR A 224 4.08 -0.31 -2.06
N MET A 225 3.72 -1.01 -0.97
CA MET A 225 4.28 -2.33 -0.67
C MET A 225 3.92 -3.36 -1.75
N SER A 226 2.67 -3.37 -2.23
CA SER A 226 2.22 -4.27 -3.29
C SER A 226 2.99 -4.04 -4.60
N GLU A 227 3.24 -2.79 -4.95
CA GLU A 227 4.07 -2.40 -6.10
C GLU A 227 5.52 -2.85 -5.90
N ALA A 228 6.10 -2.63 -4.72
CA ALA A 228 7.44 -3.07 -4.37
C ALA A 228 7.57 -4.60 -4.44
N PHE A 229 6.58 -5.35 -3.96
CA PHE A 229 6.56 -6.81 -4.06
C PHE A 229 6.59 -7.28 -5.52
N VAL A 230 5.78 -6.69 -6.39
CA VAL A 230 5.76 -7.04 -7.82
C VAL A 230 7.09 -6.77 -8.49
N LEU A 231 7.75 -5.67 -8.14
CA LEU A 231 9.08 -5.32 -8.65
C LEU A 231 10.22 -6.09 -7.98
N GLY A 232 9.94 -6.83 -6.90
CA GLY A 232 10.95 -7.48 -6.07
C GLY A 232 11.89 -6.47 -5.41
N LEU A 233 11.37 -5.32 -5.00
CA LEU A 233 12.15 -4.23 -4.40
C LEU A 233 12.17 -4.37 -2.88
N PRO A 234 13.35 -4.57 -2.26
CA PRO A 234 13.52 -4.58 -0.82
C PRO A 234 13.08 -3.28 -0.18
N MET A 235 12.56 -3.33 1.04
CA MET A 235 12.04 -2.16 1.74
C MET A 235 12.68 -1.96 3.11
N LEU A 236 12.99 -0.70 3.45
CA LEU A 236 13.22 -0.22 4.80
C LEU A 236 12.01 0.65 5.20
N LEU A 237 11.18 0.13 6.09
CA LEU A 237 9.92 0.75 6.49
C LEU A 237 10.11 1.56 7.77
N HIS A 238 9.51 2.74 7.84
CA HIS A 238 9.57 3.60 9.01
C HIS A 238 8.26 4.38 9.22
N ASP A 239 8.09 4.95 10.40
CA ASP A 239 6.98 5.85 10.76
C ASP A 239 5.60 5.40 10.27
N PRO A 240 5.17 4.16 10.57
CA PRO A 240 3.85 3.71 10.20
C PRO A 240 2.78 4.59 10.84
N ILE A 241 1.73 4.91 10.09
CA ILE A 241 0.52 5.42 10.70
C ILE A 241 -0.07 4.30 11.58
N PRO A 242 -0.29 4.55 12.89
CA PRO A 242 -0.83 3.53 13.78
C PRO A 242 -2.12 2.90 13.23
N GLY A 243 -2.20 1.59 13.36
CA GLY A 243 -3.29 0.80 12.82
C GLY A 243 -2.88 0.06 11.54
N PRO A 244 -3.53 0.28 10.38
CA PRO A 244 -3.29 -0.52 9.19
C PRO A 244 -1.84 -0.54 8.71
N GLU A 245 -1.13 0.61 8.77
CA GLU A 245 0.27 0.65 8.33
C GLU A 245 1.20 -0.12 9.27
N THR A 246 0.90 -0.17 10.57
CA THR A 246 1.64 -1.01 11.53
C THR A 246 1.53 -2.49 11.16
N GLU A 247 0.32 -2.95 10.88
CA GLU A 247 0.05 -4.33 10.47
C GLU A 247 0.70 -4.66 9.12
N ASN A 248 0.68 -3.71 8.18
CA ASN A 248 1.36 -3.86 6.89
C ASN A 248 2.88 -4.01 7.08
N ALA A 249 3.50 -3.23 7.99
CA ALA A 249 4.92 -3.37 8.32
C ALA A 249 5.23 -4.74 8.92
N ILE A 250 4.40 -5.21 9.85
CA ILE A 250 4.53 -6.55 10.46
C ILE A 250 4.49 -7.62 9.37
N TYR A 251 3.51 -7.56 8.45
CA TYR A 251 3.39 -8.51 7.36
C TYR A 251 4.66 -8.56 6.50
N ALA A 252 5.14 -7.42 6.01
CA ALA A 252 6.32 -7.37 5.14
C ALA A 252 7.60 -7.87 5.83
N THR A 253 7.74 -7.54 7.13
CA THR A 253 8.91 -7.97 7.93
C THR A 253 8.87 -9.47 8.23
N GLN A 254 7.73 -10.01 8.61
CA GLN A 254 7.57 -11.45 8.86
C GLN A 254 7.84 -12.30 7.62
N HIS A 255 7.57 -11.76 6.43
CA HIS A 255 7.86 -12.44 5.16
C HIS A 255 9.28 -12.16 4.63
N GLY A 256 10.11 -11.42 5.37
CA GLY A 256 11.49 -11.12 4.99
C GLY A 256 11.65 -10.16 3.80
N ALA A 257 10.58 -9.48 3.39
CA ALA A 257 10.58 -8.53 2.28
C ALA A 257 10.94 -7.09 2.69
N ALA A 258 10.93 -6.82 3.99
CA ALA A 258 11.24 -5.54 4.56
C ALA A 258 11.99 -5.65 5.90
N VAL A 259 12.69 -4.59 6.24
CA VAL A 259 13.14 -4.29 7.60
C VAL A 259 12.30 -3.13 8.11
N TRP A 260 11.81 -3.22 9.34
CA TRP A 260 11.10 -2.13 10.00
C TRP A 260 12.05 -1.39 10.94
N LEU A 261 12.37 -0.14 10.58
CA LEU A 261 13.18 0.77 11.39
C LEU A 261 12.32 1.34 12.54
N HIS A 262 12.66 0.98 13.75
CA HIS A 262 11.98 1.50 14.94
C HIS A 262 12.53 2.87 15.37
N PRO A 263 11.73 3.68 16.10
CA PRO A 263 12.23 4.94 16.66
C PRO A 263 13.50 4.72 17.48
N ARG A 264 14.54 5.53 17.24
CA ARG A 264 15.90 5.50 17.83
C ARG A 264 16.89 4.55 17.13
N GLU A 265 16.49 3.77 16.15
CA GLU A 265 17.44 3.04 15.32
C GLU A 265 18.06 3.97 14.28
N ASP A 266 19.32 3.71 13.95
CA ASP A 266 20.08 4.55 12.99
C ASP A 266 19.76 4.10 11.55
N LEU A 267 19.18 5.01 10.77
CA LEU A 267 18.81 4.74 9.38
C LEU A 267 20.05 4.49 8.52
N ALA A 268 21.11 5.28 8.71
CA ALA A 268 22.34 5.14 7.94
C ALA A 268 22.97 3.75 8.17
N GLN A 269 23.10 3.36 9.44
CA GLN A 269 23.64 2.05 9.80
C GLN A 269 22.78 0.89 9.24
N SER A 270 21.46 1.04 9.28
CA SER A 270 20.53 0.05 8.73
C SER A 270 20.71 -0.09 7.20
N VAL A 271 20.82 1.04 6.49
CA VAL A 271 21.05 1.05 5.04
C VAL A 271 22.42 0.45 4.70
N GLU A 272 23.48 0.80 5.39
CA GLU A 272 24.82 0.23 5.19
C GLU A 272 24.82 -1.30 5.39
N THR A 273 24.15 -1.77 6.44
CA THR A 273 23.98 -3.19 6.72
C THR A 273 23.28 -3.91 5.58
N LEU A 274 22.18 -3.33 5.07
CA LEU A 274 21.41 -3.90 3.96
C LEU A 274 22.17 -3.88 2.62
N LEU A 275 23.01 -2.87 2.41
CA LEU A 275 23.86 -2.77 1.21
C LEU A 275 25.07 -3.70 1.23
N CYS A 276 25.34 -4.37 2.35
CA CYS A 276 26.42 -5.34 2.49
C CYS A 276 25.92 -6.77 2.25
N GLY A 277 26.74 -7.59 1.57
CA GLY A 277 26.46 -9.01 1.35
C GLY A 277 25.20 -9.26 0.51
N ASP A 278 24.47 -10.32 0.86
CA ASP A 278 23.33 -10.85 0.09
C ASP A 278 21.95 -10.40 0.60
N ALA A 279 21.90 -9.55 1.62
CA ALA A 279 20.66 -9.16 2.30
C ALA A 279 19.59 -8.64 1.32
N LEU A 280 19.94 -7.70 0.43
CA LEU A 280 19.00 -7.18 -0.58
C LEU A 280 18.54 -8.27 -1.57
N SER A 281 19.39 -9.22 -1.92
CA SER A 281 19.03 -10.34 -2.81
C SER A 281 18.03 -11.28 -2.16
N GLU A 282 18.21 -11.58 -0.88
CA GLU A 282 17.28 -12.38 -0.09
C GLU A 282 15.93 -11.69 0.09
N MET A 283 15.95 -10.42 0.48
CA MET A 283 14.75 -9.59 0.60
C MET A 283 14.01 -9.44 -0.74
N SER A 284 14.73 -9.29 -1.85
CA SER A 284 14.14 -9.23 -3.19
C SER A 284 13.43 -10.54 -3.57
N ARG A 285 14.00 -11.67 -3.22
CA ARG A 285 13.36 -12.98 -3.42
C ARG A 285 12.10 -13.12 -2.56
N ALA A 286 12.17 -12.71 -1.31
CA ALA A 286 11.05 -12.70 -0.39
C ALA A 286 9.92 -11.79 -0.87
N ALA A 287 10.24 -10.58 -1.32
CA ALA A 287 9.28 -9.63 -1.89
C ALA A 287 8.53 -10.23 -3.09
N ARG A 288 9.25 -10.89 -4.02
CA ARG A 288 8.61 -11.59 -5.15
C ARG A 288 7.68 -12.73 -4.68
N GLY A 289 8.00 -13.39 -3.57
CA GLY A 289 7.13 -14.41 -2.96
C GLY A 289 5.78 -13.84 -2.50
N CYS A 290 5.75 -12.60 -2.05
CA CYS A 290 4.54 -11.87 -1.64
C CYS A 290 3.75 -11.28 -2.83
N ALA A 291 4.35 -11.21 -4.02
CA ALA A 291 3.77 -10.53 -5.18
C ALA A 291 2.50 -11.20 -5.70
N ARG A 292 1.54 -10.37 -6.13
CA ARG A 292 0.31 -10.79 -6.81
C ARG A 292 0.10 -9.89 -8.04
N PRO A 293 0.94 -10.03 -9.08
CA PRO A 293 0.95 -9.11 -10.22
C PRO A 293 -0.33 -9.18 -11.06
N ASP A 294 -1.10 -10.27 -10.97
CA ASP A 294 -2.33 -10.50 -11.72
C ASP A 294 -3.60 -10.14 -10.95
N ALA A 295 -3.47 -9.54 -9.75
CA ALA A 295 -4.60 -9.29 -8.86
C ALA A 295 -5.75 -8.53 -9.56
N ALA A 296 -5.46 -7.46 -10.29
CA ALA A 296 -6.48 -6.68 -11.00
C ALA A 296 -7.22 -7.52 -12.06
N ALA A 297 -6.50 -8.30 -12.86
CA ALA A 297 -7.08 -9.16 -13.90
C ALA A 297 -7.92 -10.29 -13.29
N ALA A 298 -7.42 -10.93 -12.25
CA ALA A 298 -8.14 -12.00 -11.54
C ALA A 298 -9.44 -11.50 -10.90
N ILE A 299 -9.41 -10.32 -10.28
CA ILE A 299 -10.59 -9.66 -9.72
C ILE A 299 -11.60 -9.37 -10.84
N ALA A 300 -11.17 -8.76 -11.94
CA ALA A 300 -12.05 -8.42 -13.05
C ALA A 300 -12.74 -9.65 -13.65
N GLU A 301 -12.04 -10.76 -13.80
CA GLU A 301 -12.60 -11.99 -14.35
C GLU A 301 -13.60 -12.65 -13.38
N ASP A 302 -13.31 -12.71 -12.08
CA ASP A 302 -14.26 -13.24 -11.08
C ASP A 302 -15.51 -12.35 -10.98
N LEU A 303 -15.39 -11.03 -11.12
CA LEU A 303 -16.52 -10.10 -11.14
C LEU A 303 -17.43 -10.32 -12.37
N LYS A 304 -16.88 -10.58 -13.55
CA LYS A 304 -17.68 -10.95 -14.74
C LYS A 304 -18.47 -12.24 -14.47
N THR A 305 -17.81 -13.22 -13.84
CA THR A 305 -18.48 -14.49 -13.46
C THR A 305 -19.57 -14.24 -12.41
N LEU A 306 -19.38 -13.32 -11.47
CA LEU A 306 -20.37 -12.95 -10.46
C LEU A 306 -21.62 -12.30 -11.10
N LEU A 307 -21.43 -11.52 -12.16
CA LEU A 307 -22.51 -10.85 -12.89
C LEU A 307 -23.27 -11.82 -13.80
N SER A 308 -22.59 -12.76 -14.44
CA SER A 308 -23.21 -13.73 -15.35
C SER A 308 -24.15 -14.74 -14.65
N ARG A 309 -24.00 -14.94 -13.35
CA ARG A 309 -24.88 -15.81 -12.53
C ARG A 309 -26.21 -15.15 -12.14
N ARG A 310 -26.67 -14.16 -12.88
CA ARG A 310 -27.94 -13.46 -12.71
C ARG A 310 -29.11 -14.14 -13.45
N SER A 311 -29.08 -15.45 -13.60
CA SER A 311 -30.20 -16.23 -14.15
C SER A 311 -30.86 -17.09 -13.08
#